data_55c368f2b870959622fb48550c9b2095
#
_entry.id   55c368f2b870959622fb48550c9b2095
#
_cell.length_a   1.000
_cell.length_b   1.000
_cell.length_c   1.000
_cell.angle_alpha   90.00
_cell.angle_beta   90.00
_cell.angle_gamma   90.00
#
_symmetry.space_group_name_H-M   'P 1'
#
loop_
_entity.id
_entity.type
_entity.pdbx_description
1 polymer ?
#
loop_
_entity_poly.entity_id
_entity_poly.type
_entity_poly.pdbx_seq_one_letter_code
_entity_poly.pdbx_strand_id
1 'polypeptide(L)'
;LLASSAASDVYKRQPLDVSRLTKETGKSFEALLADTIELNVVDGLILPNIKMVNGTCTFLNAEGRCGIHAARPGFCRLFPLGRYYEDGGFKYFLQIHECDRAGKVKVKVSKWIDTPDLPRYTEYINEWHDFQKQVQETFARIRMQDGAEESKDARIKQMCMYILNIMYVARYEENRDFYEQFEMRLEHLKELLESGI
;
A
#
# COMPACT_ATOMS: atom_id res chain seq x y z
N LEU A 1 -1.60 -19.50 -11.33
CA LEU A 1 -2.64 -18.47 -11.08
C LEU A 1 -2.65 -17.95 -9.61
N LEU A 2 -2.20 -18.76 -8.64
CA LEU A 2 -2.12 -18.34 -7.23
C LEU A 2 -0.90 -17.46 -6.90
N ALA A 3 0.16 -17.51 -7.69
CA ALA A 3 1.34 -16.67 -7.53
C ALA A 3 1.09 -15.19 -7.90
N SER A 4 0.09 -14.91 -8.73
CA SER A 4 -0.22 -13.55 -9.18
C SER A 4 -0.80 -12.66 -8.07
N SER A 5 -1.64 -13.19 -7.18
CA SER A 5 -2.26 -12.38 -6.12
C SER A 5 -1.30 -12.05 -4.97
N ALA A 6 -0.40 -12.97 -4.62
CA ALA A 6 0.62 -12.74 -3.59
C ALA A 6 1.73 -11.79 -4.07
N ALA A 7 2.12 -11.89 -5.35
CA ALA A 7 3.07 -10.96 -5.96
C ALA A 7 2.51 -9.53 -6.05
N SER A 8 1.20 -9.34 -6.18
CA SER A 8 0.59 -8.03 -6.28
C SER A 8 0.71 -7.21 -4.98
N ASP A 9 0.73 -7.85 -3.81
CA ASP A 9 0.93 -7.16 -2.52
C ASP A 9 2.37 -6.66 -2.32
N VAL A 10 3.35 -7.23 -3.03
CA VAL A 10 4.77 -6.87 -2.93
C VAL A 10 5.02 -5.41 -3.32
N TYR A 11 4.25 -4.88 -4.27
CA TYR A 11 4.44 -3.54 -4.83
C TYR A 11 3.51 -2.47 -4.25
N LYS A 12 2.56 -2.84 -3.39
CA LYS A 12 1.55 -1.91 -2.87
C LYS A 12 2.03 -1.29 -1.55
N ARG A 13 2.49 -0.04 -1.57
CA ARG A 13 2.70 0.73 -0.34
C ARG A 13 1.37 1.31 0.10
N GLN A 14 1.07 1.09 1.37
CA GLN A 14 -0.18 1.52 1.97
C GLN A 14 -0.07 2.98 2.44
N PRO A 15 -1.18 3.71 2.59
CA PRO A 15 -1.16 5.07 3.12
C PRO A 15 -0.39 5.22 4.44
N LEU A 16 -0.54 4.27 5.37
CA LEU A 16 0.22 4.23 6.62
C LEU A 16 1.74 4.15 6.41
N ASP A 17 2.18 3.39 5.40
CA ASP A 17 3.60 3.25 5.10
C ASP A 17 4.21 4.58 4.68
N VAL A 18 3.52 5.31 3.80
CA VAL A 18 3.96 6.63 3.33
C VAL A 18 3.92 7.65 4.46
N SER A 19 2.87 7.65 5.28
CA SER A 19 2.77 8.49 6.47
C SER A 19 3.93 8.27 7.43
N ARG A 20 4.33 7.02 7.68
CA ARG A 20 5.50 6.68 8.50
C ARG A 20 6.82 7.12 7.85
N LEU A 21 6.94 6.97 6.52
CA LEU A 21 8.14 7.41 5.80
C LEU A 21 8.30 8.93 5.84
N THR A 22 7.25 9.69 5.60
CA THR A 22 7.28 11.16 5.67
C THR A 22 7.66 11.65 7.08
N LYS A 23 7.11 11.00 8.11
CA LYS A 23 7.42 11.31 9.50
C LYS A 23 8.88 10.99 9.86
N GLU A 24 9.36 9.81 9.51
CA GLU A 24 10.72 9.34 9.84
C GLU A 24 11.79 10.14 9.11
N THR A 25 11.55 10.48 7.84
CA THR A 25 12.54 11.20 7.02
C THR A 25 12.43 12.72 7.10
N GLY A 26 11.33 13.26 7.63
CA GLY A 26 11.00 14.68 7.59
C GLY A 26 10.73 15.22 6.19
N LYS A 27 10.67 14.36 5.17
CA LYS A 27 10.45 14.72 3.76
C LYS A 27 8.97 14.80 3.44
N SER A 28 8.59 15.70 2.51
CA SER A 28 7.26 15.66 1.91
C SER A 28 7.13 14.47 0.94
N PHE A 29 5.91 14.17 0.51
CA PHE A 29 5.66 13.13 -0.49
C PHE A 29 6.42 13.39 -1.79
N GLU A 30 6.42 14.64 -2.27
CA GLU A 30 7.14 15.06 -3.48
C GLU A 30 8.65 14.91 -3.32
N ALA A 31 9.18 15.24 -2.16
CA ALA A 31 10.60 15.05 -1.86
C ALA A 31 10.99 13.57 -1.81
N LEU A 32 10.08 12.68 -1.33
CA LEU A 32 10.30 11.24 -1.42
C LEU A 32 10.26 10.74 -2.86
N LEU A 33 9.35 11.26 -3.72
CA LEU A 33 9.28 10.92 -5.14
C LEU A 33 10.56 11.28 -5.91
N ALA A 34 11.25 12.32 -5.49
CA ALA A 34 12.48 12.73 -6.16
C ALA A 34 13.58 11.65 -6.10
N ASP A 35 13.72 10.96 -4.98
CA ASP A 35 14.88 10.11 -4.73
C ASP A 35 14.58 8.69 -4.20
N THR A 36 13.52 8.47 -3.43
CA THR A 36 13.34 7.25 -2.65
C THR A 36 12.11 6.42 -2.98
N ILE A 37 11.07 7.02 -3.54
CA ILE A 37 9.87 6.31 -3.97
C ILE A 37 9.58 6.58 -5.45
N GLU A 38 8.78 5.73 -6.05
CA GLU A 38 8.29 5.85 -7.42
C GLU A 38 6.78 5.57 -7.45
N LEU A 39 6.11 5.96 -8.52
CA LEU A 39 4.69 5.67 -8.73
C LEU A 39 4.54 4.56 -9.75
N ASN A 40 3.80 3.53 -9.39
CA ASN A 40 3.50 2.41 -10.26
C ASN A 40 1.98 2.28 -10.46
N VAL A 41 1.57 1.88 -11.65
CA VAL A 41 0.18 1.50 -11.89
C VAL A 41 0.01 0.02 -11.54
N VAL A 42 -0.79 -0.24 -10.53
CA VAL A 42 -1.07 -1.60 -10.05
C VAL A 42 -2.58 -1.80 -10.03
N ASP A 43 -3.07 -2.77 -10.79
CA ASP A 43 -4.50 -3.07 -10.89
C ASP A 43 -5.36 -1.82 -11.25
N GLY A 44 -4.80 -0.93 -12.08
CA GLY A 44 -5.42 0.31 -12.51
C GLY A 44 -5.27 1.50 -11.56
N LEU A 45 -4.75 1.32 -10.34
CA LEU A 45 -4.48 2.37 -9.38
C LEU A 45 -3.03 2.86 -9.46
N ILE A 46 -2.83 4.16 -9.23
CA ILE A 46 -1.49 4.75 -9.08
C ILE A 46 -1.09 4.62 -7.60
N LEU A 47 -0.10 3.79 -7.33
CA LEU A 47 0.35 3.50 -5.98
C LEU A 47 1.86 3.80 -5.82
N PRO A 48 2.27 4.38 -4.69
CA PRO A 48 3.69 4.57 -4.39
C PRO A 48 4.38 3.25 -4.07
N ASN A 49 5.64 3.13 -4.48
CA ASN A 49 6.52 2.02 -4.17
C ASN A 49 7.91 2.54 -3.77
N ILE A 50 8.69 1.76 -3.03
CA ILE A 50 10.09 2.09 -2.77
C ILE A 50 10.88 1.88 -4.04
N LYS A 51 11.67 2.90 -4.39
CA LYS A 51 12.55 2.86 -5.55
C LYS A 51 13.71 1.90 -5.33
N MET A 52 13.95 1.06 -6.32
CA MET A 52 15.09 0.16 -6.35
C MET A 52 16.13 0.70 -7.33
N VAL A 53 17.36 0.85 -6.88
CA VAL A 53 18.49 1.27 -7.73
C VAL A 53 19.46 0.11 -7.85
N ASN A 54 19.69 -0.37 -9.06
CA ASN A 54 20.51 -1.56 -9.33
C ASN A 54 20.12 -2.79 -8.48
N GLY A 55 18.81 -3.01 -8.32
CA GLY A 55 18.28 -4.11 -7.51
C GLY A 55 18.38 -3.91 -5.99
N THR A 56 18.83 -2.74 -5.55
CA THR A 56 19.05 -2.43 -4.12
C THR A 56 18.03 -1.37 -3.66
N CYS A 57 17.43 -1.60 -2.49
CA CYS A 57 16.51 -0.65 -1.87
C CYS A 57 17.23 0.67 -1.52
N THR A 58 16.64 1.82 -1.89
CA THR A 58 17.22 3.15 -1.62
C THR A 58 17.38 3.50 -0.13
N PHE A 59 16.75 2.76 0.75
CA PHE A 59 16.89 2.92 2.21
C PHE A 59 17.94 2.01 2.84
N LEU A 60 18.70 1.23 2.06
CA LEU A 60 19.83 0.45 2.60
C LEU A 60 21.06 1.36 2.74
N ASN A 61 21.73 1.24 3.90
CA ASN A 61 23.01 1.88 4.12
C ASN A 61 24.18 1.03 3.55
N ALA A 62 25.42 1.52 3.66
CA ALA A 62 26.60 0.86 3.14
C ALA A 62 26.84 -0.55 3.74
N GLU A 63 26.34 -0.80 4.94
CA GLU A 63 26.41 -2.10 5.62
C GLU A 63 25.27 -3.05 5.24
N GLY A 64 24.42 -2.67 4.27
CA GLY A 64 23.26 -3.46 3.84
C GLY A 64 22.12 -3.50 4.87
N ARG A 65 22.08 -2.57 5.80
CA ARG A 65 21.02 -2.45 6.81
C ARG A 65 20.01 -1.37 6.43
N CYS A 66 18.75 -1.58 6.81
CA CYS A 66 17.69 -0.61 6.57
C CYS A 66 17.87 0.64 7.45
N GLY A 67 18.12 1.80 6.84
CA GLY A 67 18.28 3.08 7.52
C GLY A 67 17.00 3.62 8.16
N ILE A 68 15.83 3.13 7.73
CA ILE A 68 14.51 3.46 8.28
C ILE A 68 13.87 2.28 9.02
N HIS A 69 14.67 1.48 9.73
CA HIS A 69 14.20 0.21 10.29
C HIS A 69 12.98 0.36 11.21
N ALA A 70 12.90 1.42 11.99
CA ALA A 70 11.76 1.71 12.86
C ALA A 70 10.47 2.02 12.08
N ALA A 71 10.60 2.71 10.94
CA ALA A 71 9.51 3.09 10.05
C ALA A 71 9.35 2.16 8.83
N ARG A 72 9.92 0.94 8.88
CA ARG A 72 9.78 -0.02 7.79
C ARG A 72 8.33 -0.17 7.35
N PRO A 73 8.04 -0.11 6.04
CA PRO A 73 6.73 -0.41 5.51
C PRO A 73 6.20 -1.78 5.95
N GLY A 74 4.88 -1.91 6.04
CA GLY A 74 4.21 -3.13 6.48
C GLY A 74 4.65 -4.36 5.68
N PHE A 75 4.87 -4.20 4.37
CA PHE A 75 5.40 -5.27 3.52
C PHE A 75 6.82 -5.72 3.95
N CYS A 76 7.72 -4.78 4.24
CA CYS A 76 9.07 -5.11 4.71
C CYS A 76 9.06 -5.80 6.09
N ARG A 77 8.05 -5.50 6.93
CA ARG A 77 7.83 -6.20 8.21
C ARG A 77 7.24 -7.58 8.01
N LEU A 78 6.39 -7.74 6.99
CA LEU A 78 5.71 -8.99 6.68
C LEU A 78 6.65 -10.05 6.13
N PHE A 79 7.60 -9.68 5.25
CA PHE A 79 8.50 -10.63 4.59
C PHE A 79 9.23 -11.55 5.58
N PRO A 80 9.29 -12.87 5.38
CA PRO A 80 8.88 -13.62 4.18
C PRO A 80 7.42 -14.15 4.21
N LEU A 81 6.56 -13.54 4.99
CA LEU A 81 5.14 -13.87 4.95
C LEU A 81 4.44 -13.13 3.79
N GLY A 82 3.34 -13.71 3.30
CA GLY A 82 2.38 -13.08 2.41
C GLY A 82 1.00 -13.06 3.06
N ARG A 83 0.05 -12.35 2.44
CA ARG A 83 -1.37 -12.37 2.80
C ARG A 83 -2.15 -13.04 1.67
N TYR A 84 -3.00 -13.96 2.04
CA TYR A 84 -3.98 -14.56 1.15
C TYR A 84 -5.37 -14.06 1.57
N TYR A 85 -6.01 -13.28 0.71
CA TYR A 85 -7.31 -12.69 0.99
C TYR A 85 -8.43 -13.68 0.70
N GLU A 86 -9.35 -13.79 1.65
CA GLU A 86 -10.58 -14.58 1.59
C GLU A 86 -11.77 -13.68 1.94
N ASP A 87 -12.99 -14.19 1.83
CA ASP A 87 -14.18 -13.46 2.30
C ASP A 87 -14.07 -13.17 3.79
N GLY A 88 -14.12 -11.87 4.12
CA GLY A 88 -14.05 -11.38 5.51
C GLY A 88 -12.65 -11.17 6.07
N GLY A 89 -11.60 -11.19 5.23
CA GLY A 89 -10.25 -10.83 5.67
C GLY A 89 -9.13 -11.55 4.94
N PHE A 90 -8.04 -11.83 5.65
CA PHE A 90 -6.89 -12.54 5.07
C PHE A 90 -6.24 -13.50 6.07
N LYS A 91 -5.48 -14.45 5.52
CA LYS A 91 -4.60 -15.34 6.27
C LYS A 91 -3.15 -15.09 5.89
N TYR A 92 -2.25 -15.27 6.85
CA TYR A 92 -0.82 -15.25 6.56
C TYR A 92 -0.35 -16.60 6.04
N PHE A 93 0.53 -16.56 5.04
CA PHE A 93 1.23 -17.76 4.57
C PHE A 93 2.73 -17.49 4.48
N LEU A 94 3.55 -18.53 4.59
CA LEU A 94 4.98 -18.45 4.42
C LEU A 94 5.34 -18.61 2.94
N GLN A 95 6.05 -17.66 2.39
CA GLN A 95 6.63 -17.76 1.04
C GLN A 95 7.84 -18.69 1.12
N ILE A 96 7.66 -19.90 0.57
CA ILE A 96 8.70 -20.92 0.58
C ILE A 96 9.75 -20.54 -0.47
N HIS A 97 11.03 -20.70 -0.13
CA HIS A 97 12.21 -20.38 -0.95
C HIS A 97 12.56 -18.89 -1.09
N GLU A 98 11.81 -17.96 -0.46
CA GLU A 98 12.16 -16.53 -0.48
C GLU A 98 13.22 -16.15 0.58
N CYS A 99 13.52 -17.02 1.50
CA CYS A 99 14.51 -16.78 2.57
C CYS A 99 15.37 -18.04 2.80
N ASP A 100 16.62 -17.98 2.36
CA ASP A 100 17.60 -19.09 2.47
C ASP A 100 18.33 -19.14 3.82
N ARG A 101 17.93 -18.37 4.82
CA ARG A 101 18.59 -18.39 6.12
C ARG A 101 18.47 -19.74 6.82
N ALA A 102 19.63 -20.32 7.16
CA ALA A 102 19.71 -21.47 8.04
C ALA A 102 19.27 -21.10 9.48
N GLY A 103 18.74 -22.08 10.25
CA GLY A 103 18.37 -21.85 11.64
C GLY A 103 16.99 -21.24 11.83
N LYS A 104 15.96 -21.90 11.29
CA LYS A 104 14.55 -21.47 11.45
C LYS A 104 14.10 -21.60 12.89
N VAL A 105 13.79 -20.47 13.54
CA VAL A 105 13.17 -20.41 14.88
C VAL A 105 11.67 -20.18 14.72
N LYS A 106 10.85 -20.88 15.51
CA LYS A 106 9.40 -20.62 15.54
C LYS A 106 9.13 -19.27 16.23
N VAL A 107 8.56 -18.33 15.50
CA VAL A 107 8.15 -17.01 16.01
C VAL A 107 6.66 -16.83 15.78
N LYS A 108 5.94 -16.27 16.76
CA LYS A 108 4.54 -15.87 16.55
C LYS A 108 4.46 -14.79 15.48
N VAL A 109 3.49 -14.87 14.57
CA VAL A 109 3.28 -13.88 13.50
C VAL A 109 3.18 -12.45 14.03
N SER A 110 2.47 -12.25 15.14
CA SER A 110 2.35 -10.94 15.79
C SER A 110 3.70 -10.35 16.23
N LYS A 111 4.61 -11.19 16.73
CA LYS A 111 5.97 -10.77 17.10
C LYS A 111 6.86 -10.54 15.88
N TRP A 112 6.61 -11.28 14.79
CA TRP A 112 7.35 -11.12 13.56
C TRP A 112 7.04 -9.79 12.88
N ILE A 113 5.75 -9.47 12.72
CA ILE A 113 5.29 -8.24 12.07
C ILE A 113 5.66 -7.01 12.90
N ASP A 114 5.72 -7.14 14.24
CA ASP A 114 6.14 -6.08 15.16
C ASP A 114 5.44 -4.74 14.88
N THR A 115 4.10 -4.80 14.76
CA THR A 115 3.26 -3.61 14.50
C THR A 115 2.41 -3.35 15.74
N PRO A 116 2.43 -2.13 16.29
CA PRO A 116 1.54 -1.74 17.37
C PRO A 116 0.08 -1.95 16.97
N ASP A 117 -0.74 -2.39 17.93
CA ASP A 117 -2.17 -2.62 17.72
C ASP A 117 -2.48 -3.44 16.46
N LEU A 118 -1.99 -4.66 16.44
CA LEU A 118 -2.16 -5.57 15.30
C LEU A 118 -3.64 -5.80 14.90
N PRO A 119 -4.63 -5.86 15.81
CA PRO A 119 -6.03 -5.93 15.43
C PRO A 119 -6.47 -4.74 14.58
N ARG A 120 -6.25 -3.52 15.05
CA ARG A 120 -6.60 -2.28 14.33
C ARG A 120 -5.84 -2.15 13.00
N TYR A 121 -4.58 -2.55 12.99
CA TYR A 121 -3.80 -2.63 11.76
C TYR A 121 -4.40 -3.63 10.77
N THR A 122 -4.93 -4.76 11.26
CA THR A 122 -5.58 -5.77 10.40
C THR A 122 -6.88 -5.24 9.79
N GLU A 123 -7.70 -4.53 10.56
CA GLU A 123 -8.92 -3.85 10.07
C GLU A 123 -8.57 -2.86 8.97
N TYR A 124 -7.63 -1.96 9.22
CA TYR A 124 -7.12 -1.01 8.23
C TYR A 124 -6.66 -1.67 6.92
N ILE A 125 -5.95 -2.80 7.01
CA ILE A 125 -5.50 -3.56 5.84
C ILE A 125 -6.68 -4.08 5.03
N ASN A 126 -7.69 -4.63 5.69
CA ASN A 126 -8.90 -5.15 5.04
C ASN A 126 -9.68 -4.03 4.38
N GLU A 127 -9.93 -2.92 5.07
CA GLU A 127 -10.64 -1.76 4.54
C GLU A 127 -9.94 -1.18 3.31
N TRP A 128 -8.62 -1.05 3.36
CA TRP A 128 -7.84 -0.58 2.21
C TRP A 128 -7.91 -1.55 1.03
N HIS A 129 -7.84 -2.84 1.29
CA HIS A 129 -7.97 -3.87 0.26
C HIS A 129 -9.36 -3.85 -0.40
N ASP A 130 -10.41 -3.79 0.42
CA ASP A 130 -11.79 -3.77 -0.06
C ASP A 130 -12.09 -2.50 -0.87
N PHE A 131 -11.57 -1.35 -0.44
CA PHE A 131 -11.65 -0.11 -1.20
C PHE A 131 -10.96 -0.24 -2.56
N GLN A 132 -9.76 -0.84 -2.61
CA GLN A 132 -9.08 -1.07 -3.90
C GLN A 132 -9.91 -1.94 -4.84
N LYS A 133 -10.60 -2.95 -4.35
CA LYS A 133 -11.54 -3.77 -5.15
C LYS A 133 -12.70 -2.93 -5.68
N GLN A 134 -13.33 -2.12 -4.83
CA GLN A 134 -14.42 -1.23 -5.25
C GLN A 134 -13.98 -0.26 -6.36
N VAL A 135 -12.77 0.28 -6.28
CA VAL A 135 -12.19 1.12 -7.34
C VAL A 135 -12.02 0.34 -8.63
N GLN A 136 -11.47 -0.88 -8.58
CA GLN A 136 -11.30 -1.74 -9.75
C GLN A 136 -12.63 -2.07 -10.43
N GLU A 137 -13.66 -2.41 -9.66
CA GLU A 137 -15.01 -2.66 -10.15
C GLU A 137 -15.62 -1.40 -10.78
N THR A 138 -15.38 -0.24 -10.19
CA THR A 138 -15.83 1.05 -10.74
C THR A 138 -15.14 1.35 -12.06
N PHE A 139 -13.84 1.12 -12.19
CA PHE A 139 -13.11 1.28 -13.45
C PHE A 139 -13.59 0.31 -14.51
N ALA A 140 -13.86 -0.94 -14.14
CA ALA A 140 -14.45 -1.92 -15.06
C ALA A 140 -15.82 -1.45 -15.57
N ARG A 141 -16.69 -0.90 -14.69
CA ARG A 141 -17.98 -0.34 -15.09
C ARG A 141 -17.85 0.87 -16.01
N ILE A 142 -16.92 1.78 -15.76
CA ILE A 142 -16.65 2.94 -16.62
C ILE A 142 -16.22 2.47 -18.02
N ARG A 143 -15.37 1.47 -18.11
CA ARG A 143 -14.91 0.90 -19.39
C ARG A 143 -16.03 0.23 -20.20
N MET A 144 -17.05 -0.30 -19.54
CA MET A 144 -18.21 -0.94 -20.19
C MET A 144 -19.28 0.07 -20.62
N GLN A 145 -19.20 1.34 -20.20
CA GLN A 145 -20.17 2.36 -20.62
C GLN A 145 -19.97 2.74 -22.09
N ASP A 146 -21.05 3.19 -22.73
CA ASP A 146 -20.96 3.78 -24.06
C ASP A 146 -20.22 5.12 -24.00
N GLY A 147 -19.42 5.41 -25.01
CA GLY A 147 -18.66 6.65 -25.10
C GLY A 147 -17.24 6.45 -25.64
N ALA A 148 -16.57 7.57 -25.91
CA ALA A 148 -15.21 7.54 -26.44
C ALA A 148 -14.21 7.02 -25.39
N GLU A 149 -13.33 6.13 -25.80
CA GLU A 149 -12.29 5.55 -24.91
C GLU A 149 -11.42 6.62 -24.24
N GLU A 150 -11.05 7.68 -24.97
CA GLU A 150 -10.28 8.80 -24.43
C GLU A 150 -10.97 9.48 -23.23
N SER A 151 -12.31 9.60 -23.29
CA SER A 151 -13.10 10.17 -22.18
C SER A 151 -13.10 9.26 -20.97
N LYS A 152 -13.22 7.96 -21.16
CA LYS A 152 -13.18 6.94 -20.10
C LYS A 152 -11.80 6.91 -19.43
N ASP A 153 -10.74 6.90 -20.22
CA ASP A 153 -9.37 6.90 -19.71
C ASP A 153 -9.04 8.20 -18.95
N ALA A 154 -9.49 9.35 -19.45
CA ALA A 154 -9.35 10.63 -18.75
C ALA A 154 -10.04 10.61 -17.39
N ARG A 155 -11.26 10.08 -17.31
CA ARG A 155 -12.04 9.94 -16.08
C ARG A 155 -11.33 9.01 -15.09
N ILE A 156 -10.89 7.82 -15.52
CA ILE A 156 -10.15 6.87 -14.68
C ILE A 156 -8.88 7.51 -14.16
N LYS A 157 -8.11 8.19 -15.03
CA LYS A 157 -6.90 8.91 -14.63
C LYS A 157 -7.17 9.99 -13.59
N GLN A 158 -8.23 10.76 -13.76
CA GLN A 158 -8.63 11.79 -12.80
C GLN A 158 -8.95 11.18 -11.43
N MET A 159 -9.69 10.08 -11.39
CA MET A 159 -10.01 9.36 -10.16
C MET A 159 -8.74 8.82 -9.50
N CYS A 160 -7.82 8.20 -10.25
CA CYS A 160 -6.53 7.72 -9.73
C CYS A 160 -5.71 8.85 -9.09
N MET A 161 -5.63 10.00 -9.77
CA MET A 161 -4.89 11.17 -9.26
C MET A 161 -5.55 11.74 -8.00
N TYR A 162 -6.87 11.74 -7.93
CA TYR A 162 -7.59 12.20 -6.76
C TYR A 162 -7.37 11.27 -5.55
N ILE A 163 -7.47 9.94 -5.75
CA ILE A 163 -7.18 8.94 -4.72
C ILE A 163 -5.72 9.07 -4.23
N LEU A 164 -4.77 9.21 -5.16
CA LEU A 164 -3.36 9.43 -4.83
C LEU A 164 -3.18 10.68 -3.96
N ASN A 165 -3.83 11.79 -4.35
CA ASN A 165 -3.74 13.03 -3.61
C ASN A 165 -4.29 12.92 -2.19
N ILE A 166 -5.50 12.38 -2.04
CA ILE A 166 -6.16 12.26 -0.73
C ILE A 166 -5.43 11.28 0.20
N MET A 167 -4.98 10.14 -0.33
CA MET A 167 -4.43 9.07 0.50
C MET A 167 -2.92 9.20 0.78
N TYR A 168 -2.17 9.86 -0.10
CA TYR A 168 -0.70 9.85 -0.02
C TYR A 168 -0.07 11.23 -0.03
N VAL A 169 -0.55 12.17 -0.86
CA VAL A 169 0.04 13.51 -0.98
C VAL A 169 -0.40 14.41 0.17
N ALA A 170 -1.70 14.43 0.45
CA ALA A 170 -2.25 15.18 1.58
C ALA A 170 -1.72 14.63 2.91
N ARG A 171 -0.97 15.46 3.64
CA ARG A 171 -0.32 15.05 4.88
C ARG A 171 -1.33 14.58 5.93
N TYR A 172 -0.95 13.55 6.67
CA TYR A 172 -1.61 13.16 7.92
C TYR A 172 -1.07 14.04 9.06
N GLU A 173 -1.98 14.58 9.87
CA GLU A 173 -1.62 15.39 11.03
C GLU A 173 -0.95 14.52 12.11
N GLU A 174 0.23 14.91 12.56
CA GLU A 174 1.03 14.10 13.49
C GLU A 174 0.44 13.99 14.90
N ASN A 175 -0.34 15.01 15.32
CA ASN A 175 -1.00 15.10 16.62
C ASN A 175 -2.37 14.42 16.66
N ARG A 176 -2.83 13.84 15.57
CA ARG A 176 -4.08 13.08 15.47
C ARG A 176 -3.81 11.62 15.14
N ASP A 177 -4.74 10.75 15.57
CA ASP A 177 -4.65 9.33 15.24
C ASP A 177 -4.69 9.12 13.72
N PHE A 178 -3.76 8.29 13.22
CA PHE A 178 -3.67 8.00 11.79
C PHE A 178 -4.92 7.29 11.26
N TYR A 179 -5.41 6.29 11.99
CA TYR A 179 -6.51 5.45 11.53
C TYR A 179 -7.82 6.25 11.44
N GLU A 180 -8.09 7.13 12.39
CA GLU A 180 -9.24 8.05 12.32
C GLU A 180 -9.18 8.95 11.09
N GLN A 181 -8.01 9.51 10.78
CA GLN A 181 -7.81 10.32 9.58
C GLN A 181 -7.94 9.51 8.30
N PHE A 182 -7.46 8.28 8.31
CA PHE A 182 -7.58 7.35 7.20
C PHE A 182 -9.05 7.00 6.93
N GLU A 183 -9.81 6.63 7.95
CA GLU A 183 -11.23 6.29 7.88
C GLU A 183 -12.04 7.45 7.28
N MET A 184 -11.84 8.68 7.77
CA MET A 184 -12.50 9.87 7.22
C MET A 184 -12.20 10.07 5.72
N ARG A 185 -10.94 9.89 5.30
CA ARG A 185 -10.54 10.00 3.89
C ARG A 185 -11.12 8.89 3.05
N LEU A 186 -11.14 7.68 3.59
CA LEU A 186 -11.69 6.51 2.93
C LEU A 186 -13.19 6.65 2.69
N GLU A 187 -13.93 7.13 3.68
CA GLU A 187 -15.38 7.37 3.60
C GLU A 187 -15.69 8.41 2.53
N HIS A 188 -14.99 9.54 2.54
CA HIS A 188 -15.10 10.55 1.51
C HIS A 188 -14.85 10.00 0.09
N LEU A 189 -13.85 9.14 -0.09
CA LEU A 189 -13.57 8.52 -1.39
C LEU A 189 -14.63 7.50 -1.79
N LYS A 190 -15.22 6.76 -0.84
CA LYS A 190 -16.33 5.84 -1.12
C LYS A 190 -17.57 6.59 -1.60
N GLU A 191 -17.94 7.69 -0.94
CA GLU A 191 -19.04 8.54 -1.36
C GLU A 191 -18.86 9.06 -2.80
N LEU A 192 -17.62 9.45 -3.15
CA LEU A 192 -17.30 9.88 -4.52
C LEU A 192 -17.42 8.75 -5.54
N LEU A 193 -17.01 7.54 -5.21
CA LEU A 193 -17.16 6.38 -6.10
C LEU A 193 -18.65 6.04 -6.34
N GLU A 194 -19.51 6.21 -5.33
CA GLU A 194 -20.94 5.96 -5.43
C GLU A 194 -21.66 7.05 -6.23
N SER A 195 -21.26 8.31 -6.09
CA SER A 195 -21.85 9.44 -6.84
C SER A 195 -21.48 9.45 -8.31
N GLY A 196 -20.54 8.61 -8.71
CA GLY A 196 -20.18 8.41 -10.11
C GLY A 196 -19.38 9.56 -10.73
N ILE A 197 -18.69 10.35 -9.91
CA ILE A 197 -17.80 11.43 -10.38
C ILE A 197 -16.54 10.84 -11.04
#